data_2a7dbcd980615debcdd2aede2faaa1d4
#
_entry.id   2a7dbcd980615debcdd2aede2faaa1d4
#
_cell.length_a   1.000
_cell.length_b   1.000
_cell.length_c   1.000
_cell.angle_alpha   90.00
_cell.angle_beta   90.00
_cell.angle_gamma   90.00
#
_symmetry.space_group_name_H-M   'P 1'
#
loop_
_entity.id
_entity.type
_entity.pdbx_description
1 polymer ?
#
loop_
_entity_poly.entity_id
_entity_poly.type
_entity_poly.pdbx_seq_one_letter_code
_entity_poly.pdbx_strand_id
1 'polypeptide(L)'
;MKKLIALLLALVMVLALAACAAKTEPAKTETTDTKTEQTTTEETKTEDPAPAEETTGEKMYIPVMAKGFQHQFWQAVAKGSEDAAKDLGVEIYFDGPASETEIDAQVNMVKTELAKNPKAMALAALSTDAVTEILEECAEKNIPVIGFDSGVPGDTTGAVKATACTNNENAAAIAADKFNENETVVEAMKNATSDNPVIIGCLSQDAVSASVSGRTTGFVNEMAKIAETYQPGKVSIEGHAKWEKKVDAPAIIIEVAISATTEATSVQTAANSLLGMNPVAIFCSNEGAVTGFLAAVSDGEDLAEGGKYAGLVVAGFDDQIDQKFHACHQTRFWTRWAKTRCFPALRRSCPAF
;
A
#
# COMPACT_ATOMS: atom_id res chain seq x y z
N MET A 1 -31.73 -34.08 -24.40
CA MET A 1 -31.79 -33.07 -23.35
C MET A 1 -30.62 -32.05 -23.39
N LYS A 2 -29.34 -32.46 -23.39
CA LYS A 2 -28.21 -31.50 -23.40
C LYS A 2 -28.18 -30.53 -24.62
N LYS A 3 -28.61 -30.95 -25.82
CA LYS A 3 -28.66 -30.10 -27.02
C LYS A 3 -29.82 -29.07 -26.99
N LEU A 4 -30.92 -29.38 -26.29
CA LEU A 4 -32.04 -28.46 -26.16
C LEU A 4 -31.76 -27.34 -25.15
N ILE A 5 -30.98 -27.62 -24.10
CA ILE A 5 -30.54 -26.64 -23.09
C ILE A 5 -29.52 -25.64 -23.69
N ALA A 6 -28.64 -26.12 -24.55
CA ALA A 6 -27.69 -25.25 -25.26
C ALA A 6 -28.39 -24.28 -26.22
N LEU A 7 -29.46 -24.72 -26.89
CA LEU A 7 -30.24 -23.89 -27.80
C LEU A 7 -31.07 -22.82 -27.07
N LEU A 8 -31.60 -23.14 -25.87
CA LEU A 8 -32.30 -22.19 -25.02
C LEU A 8 -31.39 -21.10 -24.43
N LEU A 9 -30.16 -21.48 -24.04
CA LEU A 9 -29.16 -20.53 -23.55
C LEU A 9 -28.69 -19.55 -24.64
N ALA A 10 -28.54 -20.01 -25.88
CA ALA A 10 -28.20 -19.16 -27.02
C ALA A 10 -29.33 -18.16 -27.37
N LEU A 11 -30.60 -18.56 -27.22
CA LEU A 11 -31.75 -17.72 -27.49
C LEU A 11 -31.90 -16.60 -26.44
N VAL A 12 -31.58 -16.86 -25.19
CA VAL A 12 -31.60 -15.84 -24.12
C VAL A 12 -30.52 -14.78 -24.30
N MET A 13 -29.32 -15.15 -24.78
CA MET A 13 -28.26 -14.16 -25.08
C MET A 13 -28.61 -13.22 -26.24
N VAL A 14 -29.35 -13.68 -27.27
CA VAL A 14 -29.75 -12.85 -28.40
C VAL A 14 -30.84 -11.84 -28.01
N LEU A 15 -31.73 -12.19 -27.08
CA LEU A 15 -32.79 -11.29 -26.58
C LEU A 15 -32.29 -10.19 -25.64
N ALA A 16 -31.13 -10.35 -24.98
CA ALA A 16 -30.54 -9.34 -24.12
C ALA A 16 -29.85 -8.18 -24.89
N LEU A 17 -29.52 -8.35 -26.16
CA LEU A 17 -28.88 -7.34 -27.04
C LEU A 17 -29.86 -6.41 -27.77
N ALA A 18 -31.17 -6.66 -27.71
CA ALA A 18 -32.17 -5.86 -28.42
C ALA A 18 -32.86 -4.76 -27.57
N ALA A 19 -32.47 -4.58 -26.28
CA ALA A 19 -33.16 -3.66 -25.37
C ALA A 19 -32.45 -2.32 -25.12
N CYS A 20 -31.36 -2.00 -25.83
CA CYS A 20 -30.63 -0.73 -25.69
C CYS A 20 -30.62 0.14 -26.94
N ALA A 21 -31.79 0.36 -27.57
CA ALA A 21 -31.96 1.37 -28.61
C ALA A 21 -33.30 2.10 -28.46
N ALA A 22 -33.38 3.03 -27.52
CA ALA A 22 -34.47 4.00 -27.44
C ALA A 22 -33.91 5.42 -27.30
N LYS A 23 -34.21 6.21 -28.30
CA LYS A 23 -33.93 7.62 -28.55
C LYS A 23 -34.12 8.54 -27.34
N THR A 24 -33.24 9.51 -27.21
CA THR A 24 -33.52 10.79 -26.53
C THR A 24 -33.58 11.92 -27.53
N GLU A 25 -34.73 12.57 -27.67
CA GLU A 25 -34.94 13.86 -28.36
C GLU A 25 -34.61 15.01 -27.39
N PRO A 26 -34.15 16.20 -27.90
CA PRO A 26 -33.76 17.31 -27.05
C PRO A 26 -34.94 18.24 -26.69
N ALA A 27 -35.07 18.63 -25.44
CA ALA A 27 -36.03 19.62 -24.97
C ALA A 27 -35.54 21.04 -25.27
N LYS A 28 -36.47 21.88 -25.80
CA LYS A 28 -36.31 23.30 -26.12
C LYS A 28 -36.20 24.17 -24.86
N THR A 29 -35.29 25.11 -24.92
CA THR A 29 -35.12 26.21 -23.96
C THR A 29 -36.16 27.29 -24.29
N GLU A 30 -36.98 27.68 -23.33
CA GLU A 30 -37.73 28.93 -23.37
C GLU A 30 -36.98 30.02 -22.63
N THR A 31 -36.81 31.14 -23.36
CA THR A 31 -36.20 32.37 -22.91
C THR A 31 -37.27 33.22 -22.21
N THR A 32 -36.99 33.74 -21.03
CA THR A 32 -37.79 34.82 -20.41
C THR A 32 -36.87 36.00 -20.15
N ASP A 33 -37.10 37.05 -20.86
CA ASP A 33 -36.58 38.41 -20.68
C ASP A 33 -37.09 39.01 -19.33
N THR A 34 -36.21 39.59 -18.56
CA THR A 34 -36.59 40.68 -17.62
C THR A 34 -35.50 41.73 -17.58
N LYS A 35 -35.91 42.94 -17.70
CA LYS A 35 -35.31 44.20 -18.05
C LYS A 35 -34.62 44.85 -16.83
N THR A 36 -33.43 45.34 -17.07
CA THR A 36 -32.75 46.57 -16.65
C THR A 36 -33.11 47.26 -15.33
N GLU A 37 -32.15 47.47 -14.46
CA GLU A 37 -31.90 48.76 -13.84
C GLU A 37 -30.39 49.03 -13.68
N GLN A 38 -29.99 50.18 -14.17
CA GLN A 38 -28.64 50.73 -14.26
C GLN A 38 -28.33 51.49 -12.96
N THR A 39 -27.25 51.13 -12.27
CA THR A 39 -26.66 52.04 -11.29
C THR A 39 -25.17 52.17 -11.55
N THR A 40 -24.79 53.36 -11.88
CA THR A 40 -23.43 53.83 -12.13
C THR A 40 -22.69 53.95 -10.78
N THR A 41 -21.51 53.38 -10.66
CA THR A 41 -20.52 53.81 -9.67
C THR A 41 -19.11 53.49 -10.15
N GLU A 42 -18.34 54.52 -10.29
CA GLU A 42 -16.90 54.77 -10.38
C GLU A 42 -15.91 53.60 -10.64
N GLU A 43 -15.14 53.84 -11.72
CA GLU A 43 -13.93 53.16 -12.11
C GLU A 43 -12.84 53.27 -11.03
N THR A 44 -12.41 52.10 -10.50
CA THR A 44 -11.10 51.94 -9.92
C THR A 44 -10.30 51.04 -10.84
N LYS A 45 -9.32 51.64 -11.49
CA LYS A 45 -8.39 51.02 -12.42
C LYS A 45 -7.49 50.04 -11.63
N THR A 46 -7.84 48.77 -11.66
CA THR A 46 -6.97 47.66 -11.21
C THR A 46 -6.20 47.20 -12.45
N GLU A 47 -4.88 47.29 -12.41
CA GLU A 47 -4.00 46.76 -13.44
C GLU A 47 -4.23 45.26 -13.59
N ASP A 48 -4.54 44.86 -14.82
CA ASP A 48 -4.64 43.48 -15.27
C ASP A 48 -3.25 42.84 -15.13
N PRO A 49 -3.08 41.68 -14.47
CA PRO A 49 -1.81 40.97 -14.50
C PRO A 49 -1.58 40.51 -15.95
N ALA A 50 -0.41 40.85 -16.48
CA ALA A 50 0.03 40.47 -17.79
C ALA A 50 -0.21 38.97 -18.07
N PRO A 51 -0.64 38.60 -19.30
CA PRO A 51 -0.77 37.18 -19.66
C PRO A 51 0.57 36.49 -19.43
N ALA A 52 0.54 35.40 -18.65
CA ALA A 52 1.71 34.52 -18.52
C ALA A 52 2.12 34.11 -19.96
N GLU A 53 3.34 34.41 -20.34
CA GLU A 53 3.93 33.91 -21.59
C GLU A 53 3.79 32.41 -21.63
N GLU A 54 2.97 31.90 -22.53
CA GLU A 54 2.98 30.49 -22.91
C GLU A 54 4.38 30.19 -23.47
N THR A 55 5.27 29.68 -22.62
CA THR A 55 6.52 29.11 -23.08
C THR A 55 6.20 27.89 -23.93
N THR A 56 6.30 28.04 -25.26
CA THR A 56 6.27 26.96 -26.25
C THR A 56 7.54 26.09 -26.15
N GLY A 57 7.93 25.71 -24.94
CA GLY A 57 8.98 24.75 -24.65
C GLY A 57 8.39 23.36 -24.52
N GLU A 58 9.09 22.37 -25.03
CA GLU A 58 8.78 20.96 -24.81
C GLU A 58 8.62 20.71 -23.31
N LYS A 59 7.45 20.18 -22.89
CA LYS A 59 7.17 19.92 -21.46
C LYS A 59 8.19 18.92 -20.91
N MET A 60 8.62 19.14 -19.67
CA MET A 60 9.51 18.20 -19.00
C MET A 60 8.80 16.85 -18.86
N TYR A 61 9.39 15.80 -19.41
CA TYR A 61 8.88 14.44 -19.35
C TYR A 61 9.46 13.69 -18.14
N ILE A 62 8.59 13.09 -17.31
CA ILE A 62 8.96 12.36 -16.09
C ILE A 62 8.17 11.06 -16.04
N PRO A 63 8.77 9.88 -16.30
CA PRO A 63 8.14 8.60 -16.04
C PRO A 63 7.99 8.36 -14.54
N VAL A 64 6.84 7.82 -14.14
CA VAL A 64 6.46 7.46 -12.76
C VAL A 64 6.19 5.96 -12.72
N MET A 65 7.18 5.19 -12.27
CA MET A 65 7.14 3.73 -12.30
C MET A 65 6.67 3.16 -10.95
N ALA A 66 5.45 2.63 -10.92
CA ALA A 66 4.82 1.99 -9.77
C ALA A 66 5.22 0.52 -9.64
N LYS A 67 4.87 -0.11 -8.50
CA LYS A 67 5.08 -1.56 -8.31
C LYS A 67 4.03 -2.42 -9.00
N GLY A 68 2.83 -1.88 -9.28
CA GLY A 68 1.76 -2.61 -9.95
C GLY A 68 0.42 -1.89 -9.84
N PHE A 69 -0.66 -2.61 -10.20
CA PHE A 69 -2.04 -2.10 -10.16
C PHE A 69 -2.99 -2.99 -9.36
N GLN A 70 -2.50 -4.01 -8.68
CA GLN A 70 -3.31 -4.99 -7.94
C GLN A 70 -4.08 -4.37 -6.77
N HIS A 71 -3.55 -3.29 -6.17
CA HIS A 71 -4.10 -2.64 -4.99
C HIS A 71 -4.68 -1.26 -5.33
N GLN A 72 -5.76 -0.88 -4.64
CA GLN A 72 -6.38 0.45 -4.79
C GLN A 72 -5.41 1.59 -4.45
N PHE A 73 -4.42 1.32 -3.61
CA PHE A 73 -3.34 2.25 -3.29
C PHE A 73 -2.71 2.86 -4.56
N TRP A 74 -2.40 2.04 -5.58
CA TRP A 74 -1.77 2.52 -6.82
C TRP A 74 -2.65 3.43 -7.66
N GLN A 75 -3.97 3.28 -7.58
CA GLN A 75 -4.92 4.19 -8.23
C GLN A 75 -4.88 5.58 -7.57
N ALA A 76 -4.76 5.63 -6.24
CA ALA A 76 -4.62 6.90 -5.52
C ALA A 76 -3.27 7.57 -5.82
N VAL A 77 -2.19 6.78 -5.97
CA VAL A 77 -0.86 7.29 -6.35
C VAL A 77 -0.89 7.84 -7.78
N ALA A 78 -1.50 7.13 -8.74
CA ALA A 78 -1.66 7.61 -10.12
C ALA A 78 -2.38 8.96 -10.17
N LYS A 79 -3.53 9.05 -9.48
CA LYS A 79 -4.29 10.29 -9.38
C LYS A 79 -3.47 11.44 -8.81
N GLY A 80 -2.74 11.21 -7.71
CA GLY A 80 -1.88 12.23 -7.10
C GLY A 80 -0.75 12.67 -8.03
N SER A 81 -0.18 11.74 -8.82
CA SER A 81 0.85 12.04 -9.81
C SER A 81 0.30 12.88 -10.97
N GLU A 82 -0.90 12.57 -11.47
CA GLU A 82 -1.59 13.34 -12.51
C GLU A 82 -1.92 14.76 -12.03
N ASP A 83 -2.42 14.91 -10.81
CA ASP A 83 -2.74 16.21 -10.22
C ASP A 83 -1.45 17.07 -10.07
N ALA A 84 -0.37 16.48 -9.58
CA ALA A 84 0.93 17.15 -9.47
C ALA A 84 1.49 17.55 -10.85
N ALA A 85 1.39 16.68 -11.86
CA ALA A 85 1.83 16.98 -13.21
C ALA A 85 1.09 18.18 -13.81
N LYS A 86 -0.22 18.26 -13.58
CA LYS A 86 -1.04 19.39 -14.00
C LYS A 86 -0.63 20.68 -13.30
N ASP A 87 -0.43 20.64 -11.98
CA ASP A 87 -0.06 21.82 -11.20
C ASP A 87 1.33 22.34 -11.55
N LEU A 88 2.25 21.43 -11.89
CA LEU A 88 3.64 21.76 -12.25
C LEU A 88 3.85 22.02 -13.75
N GLY A 89 2.86 21.77 -14.59
CA GLY A 89 2.95 21.93 -16.05
C GLY A 89 3.92 20.94 -16.72
N VAL A 90 4.17 19.79 -16.10
CA VAL A 90 5.03 18.72 -16.64
C VAL A 90 4.23 17.63 -17.32
N GLU A 91 4.88 16.78 -18.11
CA GLU A 91 4.29 15.58 -18.70
C GLU A 91 4.77 14.36 -17.90
N ILE A 92 3.85 13.49 -17.50
CA ILE A 92 4.20 12.22 -16.85
C ILE A 92 3.72 11.03 -17.65
N TYR A 93 4.39 9.90 -17.47
CA TYR A 93 3.93 8.59 -17.85
C TYR A 93 3.89 7.72 -16.61
N PHE A 94 2.67 7.45 -16.11
CA PHE A 94 2.46 6.60 -14.95
C PHE A 94 2.20 5.18 -15.42
N ASP A 95 3.03 4.22 -14.99
CA ASP A 95 2.87 2.82 -15.34
C ASP A 95 3.51 1.91 -14.28
N GLY A 96 3.28 0.61 -14.40
CA GLY A 96 3.83 -0.44 -13.56
C GLY A 96 3.46 -1.81 -14.10
N PRO A 97 4.09 -2.89 -13.62
CA PRO A 97 3.76 -4.24 -14.04
C PRO A 97 2.34 -4.63 -13.60
N ALA A 98 1.77 -5.66 -14.23
CA ALA A 98 0.43 -6.15 -13.90
C ALA A 98 0.35 -6.70 -12.47
N SER A 99 1.45 -7.26 -11.97
CA SER A 99 1.57 -7.86 -10.64
C SER A 99 2.85 -7.44 -9.95
N GLU A 100 2.80 -7.28 -8.62
CA GLU A 100 3.99 -7.00 -7.80
C GLU A 100 4.99 -8.18 -7.72
N THR A 101 4.69 -9.32 -8.35
CA THR A 101 5.65 -10.43 -8.55
C THR A 101 6.55 -10.25 -9.77
N GLU A 102 6.21 -9.32 -10.67
CA GLU A 102 6.85 -9.19 -11.99
C GLU A 102 8.03 -8.21 -11.94
N ILE A 103 9.06 -8.54 -11.15
CA ILE A 103 10.26 -7.71 -10.98
C ILE A 103 10.95 -7.45 -12.33
N ASP A 104 11.15 -8.49 -13.15
CA ASP A 104 11.81 -8.36 -14.46
C ASP A 104 10.98 -7.48 -15.42
N ALA A 105 9.65 -7.55 -15.34
CA ALA A 105 8.79 -6.68 -16.13
C ALA A 105 8.98 -5.21 -15.72
N GLN A 106 9.02 -4.89 -14.42
CA GLN A 106 9.28 -3.53 -13.96
C GLN A 106 10.66 -3.03 -14.44
N VAL A 107 11.71 -3.85 -14.31
CA VAL A 107 13.06 -3.52 -14.78
C VAL A 107 13.05 -3.16 -16.28
N ASN A 108 12.38 -3.97 -17.11
CA ASN A 108 12.29 -3.72 -18.55
C ASN A 108 11.49 -2.46 -18.89
N MET A 109 10.40 -2.18 -18.15
CA MET A 109 9.61 -0.96 -18.30
C MET A 109 10.45 0.27 -17.98
N VAL A 110 11.18 0.25 -16.86
CA VAL A 110 12.07 1.35 -16.45
C VAL A 110 13.16 1.58 -17.48
N LYS A 111 13.82 0.52 -18.00
CA LYS A 111 14.82 0.63 -19.08
C LYS A 111 14.22 1.24 -20.35
N THR A 112 12.99 0.89 -20.69
CA THR A 112 12.27 1.45 -21.86
C THR A 112 12.04 2.96 -21.69
N GLU A 113 11.64 3.38 -20.50
CA GLU A 113 11.43 4.80 -20.21
C GLU A 113 12.75 5.58 -20.13
N LEU A 114 13.80 4.97 -19.58
CA LEU A 114 15.13 5.57 -19.51
C LEU A 114 15.74 5.82 -20.90
N ALA A 115 15.45 4.94 -21.87
CA ALA A 115 15.88 5.11 -23.26
C ALA A 115 15.29 6.35 -23.95
N LYS A 116 14.19 6.91 -23.42
CA LYS A 116 13.61 8.18 -23.91
C LYS A 116 14.32 9.42 -23.38
N ASN A 117 15.39 9.28 -22.58
CA ASN A 117 16.16 10.34 -21.94
C ASN A 117 15.28 11.33 -21.14
N PRO A 118 14.52 10.84 -20.14
CA PRO A 118 13.68 11.71 -19.33
C PRO A 118 14.52 12.70 -18.52
N LYS A 119 13.93 13.81 -18.09
CA LYS A 119 14.62 14.82 -17.28
C LYS A 119 14.77 14.43 -15.81
N ALA A 120 13.91 13.54 -15.34
CA ALA A 120 13.92 12.91 -14.03
C ALA A 120 13.08 11.62 -14.11
N MET A 121 13.16 10.78 -13.09
CA MET A 121 12.34 9.57 -12.98
C MET A 121 11.80 9.48 -11.55
N ALA A 122 10.54 9.07 -11.39
CA ALA A 122 9.99 8.64 -10.12
C ALA A 122 9.89 7.11 -10.12
N LEU A 123 10.36 6.45 -9.05
CA LEU A 123 10.46 4.99 -8.97
C LEU A 123 10.02 4.47 -7.60
N ALA A 124 9.03 3.56 -7.59
CA ALA A 124 8.73 2.67 -6.48
C ALA A 124 9.28 1.28 -6.83
N ALA A 125 10.44 0.92 -6.30
CA ALA A 125 11.12 -0.33 -6.67
C ALA A 125 10.42 -1.56 -6.07
N LEU A 126 10.16 -2.58 -6.90
CA LEU A 126 9.72 -3.91 -6.47
C LEU A 126 10.83 -4.64 -5.70
N SER A 127 12.06 -4.51 -6.18
CA SER A 127 13.25 -5.06 -5.54
C SER A 127 14.36 -4.01 -5.57
N THR A 128 14.96 -3.73 -4.43
CA THR A 128 16.08 -2.80 -4.32
C THR A 128 17.30 -3.27 -5.11
N ASP A 129 17.55 -4.57 -5.10
CA ASP A 129 18.71 -5.16 -5.78
C ASP A 129 18.55 -5.17 -7.30
N ALA A 130 17.33 -5.44 -7.80
CA ALA A 130 17.04 -5.56 -9.22
C ALA A 130 17.18 -4.23 -10.00
N VAL A 131 17.13 -3.09 -9.32
CA VAL A 131 17.22 -1.76 -9.95
C VAL A 131 18.61 -1.14 -9.87
N THR A 132 19.61 -1.84 -9.31
CA THR A 132 20.97 -1.29 -9.11
C THR A 132 21.60 -0.84 -10.43
N GLU A 133 21.61 -1.67 -11.48
CA GLU A 133 22.15 -1.31 -12.79
C GLU A 133 21.42 -0.12 -13.43
N ILE A 134 20.11 0.00 -13.18
CA ILE A 134 19.31 1.14 -13.67
C ILE A 134 19.75 2.43 -12.98
N LEU A 135 19.99 2.38 -11.67
CA LEU A 135 20.44 3.55 -10.92
C LEU A 135 21.87 3.98 -11.33
N GLU A 136 22.74 3.01 -11.64
CA GLU A 136 24.06 3.29 -12.23
C GLU A 136 23.91 4.04 -13.56
N GLU A 137 23.04 3.55 -14.46
CA GLU A 137 22.77 4.21 -15.75
C GLU A 137 22.16 5.61 -15.56
N CYS A 138 21.24 5.78 -14.60
CA CYS A 138 20.66 7.08 -14.26
C CYS A 138 21.75 8.06 -13.78
N ALA A 139 22.69 7.60 -12.94
CA ALA A 139 23.80 8.41 -12.45
C ALA A 139 24.73 8.85 -13.59
N GLU A 140 25.11 7.91 -14.48
CA GLU A 140 25.95 8.19 -15.66
C GLU A 140 25.29 9.22 -16.60
N LYS A 141 23.99 9.11 -16.81
CA LYS A 141 23.22 10.04 -17.66
C LYS A 141 22.81 11.33 -16.95
N ASN A 142 23.14 11.49 -15.67
CA ASN A 142 22.68 12.59 -14.82
C ASN A 142 21.15 12.75 -14.77
N ILE A 143 20.42 11.64 -14.76
CA ILE A 143 18.97 11.59 -14.61
C ILE A 143 18.67 11.40 -13.11
N PRO A 144 18.16 12.42 -12.41
CA PRO A 144 17.82 12.30 -11.00
C PRO A 144 16.61 11.35 -10.82
N VAL A 145 16.69 10.50 -9.80
CA VAL A 145 15.61 9.59 -9.41
C VAL A 145 15.00 10.06 -8.09
N ILE A 146 13.67 10.11 -8.04
CA ILE A 146 12.89 10.31 -6.82
C ILE A 146 12.23 8.99 -6.46
N GLY A 147 12.63 8.41 -5.33
CA GLY A 147 11.95 7.26 -4.78
C GLY A 147 10.56 7.65 -4.25
N PHE A 148 9.58 6.78 -4.35
CA PHE A 148 8.30 6.94 -3.66
C PHE A 148 7.80 5.58 -3.16
N ASP A 149 6.97 5.54 -2.12
CA ASP A 149 6.50 4.33 -1.41
C ASP A 149 7.65 3.38 -1.00
N SER A 150 8.16 2.60 -1.95
CA SER A 150 9.34 1.76 -1.84
C SER A 150 10.48 2.43 -2.59
N GLY A 151 11.30 3.23 -1.91
CA GLY A 151 12.52 3.77 -2.50
C GLY A 151 13.63 2.70 -2.58
N VAL A 152 14.85 3.17 -2.83
CA VAL A 152 16.04 2.31 -2.79
C VAL A 152 16.95 2.83 -1.66
N PRO A 153 16.69 2.46 -0.41
CA PRO A 153 17.53 2.85 0.71
C PRO A 153 18.92 2.22 0.53
N GLY A 154 19.95 3.02 0.77
CA GLY A 154 21.33 2.58 0.59
C GLY A 154 21.83 2.67 -0.85
N ASP A 155 21.13 3.37 -1.76
CA ASP A 155 21.68 3.70 -3.08
C ASP A 155 23.04 4.36 -2.95
N THR A 156 24.07 3.74 -3.55
CA THR A 156 25.45 4.22 -3.55
C THR A 156 25.83 4.94 -4.84
N THR A 157 24.96 4.89 -5.86
CA THR A 157 25.20 5.53 -7.17
C THR A 157 25.02 7.04 -7.13
N GLY A 158 24.25 7.53 -6.15
CA GLY A 158 23.87 8.92 -6.04
C GLY A 158 22.80 9.35 -7.06
N ALA A 159 22.15 8.42 -7.77
CA ALA A 159 21.02 8.72 -8.65
C ALA A 159 19.78 9.12 -7.85
N VAL A 160 19.49 8.43 -6.74
CA VAL A 160 18.35 8.73 -5.87
C VAL A 160 18.62 10.01 -5.07
N LYS A 161 17.85 11.07 -5.35
CA LYS A 161 18.02 12.39 -4.71
C LYS A 161 17.16 12.56 -3.46
N ALA A 162 15.99 11.94 -3.44
CA ALA A 162 15.06 11.96 -2.32
C ALA A 162 14.09 10.78 -2.44
N THR A 163 13.42 10.45 -1.32
CA THR A 163 12.36 9.44 -1.32
C THR A 163 11.16 9.98 -0.54
N ALA A 164 9.98 9.99 -1.20
CA ALA A 164 8.70 10.30 -0.57
C ALA A 164 8.06 9.00 -0.08
N CYS A 165 8.20 8.68 1.19
CA CYS A 165 7.68 7.45 1.77
C CYS A 165 7.23 7.63 3.22
N THR A 166 6.47 6.64 3.73
CA THR A 166 6.24 6.48 5.16
C THR A 166 7.56 6.08 5.84
N ASN A 167 7.80 6.54 7.05
CA ASN A 167 8.81 5.90 7.91
C ASN A 167 8.26 4.53 8.35
N ASN A 168 8.49 3.53 7.50
CA ASN A 168 7.86 2.22 7.59
C ASN A 168 8.23 1.48 8.88
N GLU A 169 9.49 1.56 9.32
CA GLU A 169 9.93 0.92 10.56
C GLU A 169 9.25 1.53 11.78
N ASN A 170 9.27 2.86 11.92
CA ASN A 170 8.62 3.53 13.04
C ASN A 170 7.09 3.32 13.05
N ALA A 171 6.46 3.34 11.87
CA ALA A 171 5.02 3.14 11.77
C ALA A 171 4.61 1.71 12.15
N ALA A 172 5.40 0.71 11.78
CA ALA A 172 5.14 -0.68 12.16
C ALA A 172 5.48 -0.98 13.64
N ALA A 173 6.48 -0.30 14.21
CA ALA A 173 6.77 -0.38 15.64
C ALA A 173 5.56 0.04 16.49
N ILE A 174 4.77 1.03 16.03
CA ILE A 174 3.52 1.43 16.71
C ILE A 174 2.51 0.27 16.80
N ALA A 175 2.49 -0.64 15.83
CA ALA A 175 1.61 -1.81 15.90
C ALA A 175 2.04 -2.77 17.03
N ALA A 176 3.35 -2.95 17.23
CA ALA A 176 3.88 -3.71 18.34
C ALA A 176 3.56 -3.06 19.70
N ASP A 177 3.68 -1.71 19.80
CA ASP A 177 3.26 -0.97 20.98
C ASP A 177 1.77 -1.19 21.28
N LYS A 178 0.93 -1.21 20.25
CA LYS A 178 -0.51 -1.46 20.39
C LYS A 178 -0.83 -2.89 20.83
N PHE A 179 -0.06 -3.87 20.41
CA PHE A 179 -0.17 -5.22 20.96
C PHE A 179 0.19 -5.25 22.45
N ASN A 180 1.17 -4.46 22.87
CA ASN A 180 1.52 -4.32 24.29
C ASN A 180 0.50 -3.54 25.14
N GLU A 181 -0.42 -2.81 24.52
CA GLU A 181 -1.57 -2.18 25.19
C GLU A 181 -2.77 -3.15 25.32
N ASN A 182 -2.76 -4.29 24.62
CA ASN A 182 -3.86 -5.25 24.61
C ASN A 182 -3.70 -6.26 25.76
N GLU A 183 -4.67 -6.32 26.68
CA GLU A 183 -4.64 -7.18 27.86
C GLU A 183 -4.46 -8.66 27.51
N THR A 184 -5.13 -9.16 26.47
CA THR A 184 -5.01 -10.57 26.06
C THR A 184 -3.60 -10.91 25.63
N VAL A 185 -2.94 -10.05 24.84
CA VAL A 185 -1.56 -10.26 24.38
C VAL A 185 -0.58 -10.16 25.54
N VAL A 186 -0.75 -9.15 26.40
CA VAL A 186 0.10 -8.94 27.57
C VAL A 186 0.02 -10.11 28.55
N GLU A 187 -1.18 -10.59 28.87
CA GLU A 187 -1.37 -11.75 29.75
C GLU A 187 -0.78 -13.02 29.14
N ALA A 188 -0.95 -13.24 27.84
CA ALA A 188 -0.34 -14.37 27.15
C ALA A 188 1.19 -14.32 27.27
N MET A 189 1.83 -13.17 26.99
CA MET A 189 3.29 -13.01 27.11
C MET A 189 3.79 -13.22 28.54
N LYS A 190 3.07 -12.73 29.55
CA LYS A 190 3.43 -12.92 30.96
C LYS A 190 3.39 -14.39 31.40
N ASN A 191 2.42 -15.13 30.89
CA ASN A 191 2.16 -16.53 31.25
C ASN A 191 2.86 -17.53 30.32
N ALA A 192 3.60 -17.04 29.31
CA ALA A 192 4.30 -17.87 28.35
C ALA A 192 5.38 -18.72 29.02
N THR A 193 5.52 -19.95 28.57
CA THR A 193 6.55 -20.89 29.02
C THR A 193 7.19 -21.61 27.85
N SER A 194 8.38 -22.18 28.04
CA SER A 194 9.03 -22.97 27.00
C SER A 194 8.28 -24.26 26.63
N ASP A 195 7.47 -24.79 27.53
CA ASP A 195 6.62 -25.97 27.28
C ASP A 195 5.33 -25.59 26.54
N ASN A 196 4.91 -24.33 26.62
CA ASN A 196 3.74 -23.79 25.94
C ASN A 196 4.08 -22.37 25.44
N PRO A 197 4.86 -22.26 24.35
CA PRO A 197 5.28 -20.96 23.85
C PRO A 197 4.11 -20.16 23.25
N VAL A 198 4.14 -18.85 23.45
CA VAL A 198 3.22 -17.91 22.82
C VAL A 198 3.74 -17.51 21.46
N ILE A 199 2.86 -17.59 20.44
CA ILE A 199 3.17 -17.20 19.06
C ILE A 199 2.58 -15.80 18.80
N ILE A 200 3.40 -14.89 18.27
CA ILE A 200 3.00 -13.59 17.73
C ILE A 200 3.40 -13.56 16.27
N GLY A 201 2.42 -13.46 15.38
CA GLY A 201 2.63 -13.54 13.94
C GLY A 201 2.95 -12.19 13.31
N CYS A 202 3.81 -12.22 12.30
CA CYS A 202 4.01 -11.15 11.33
C CYS A 202 3.80 -11.71 9.94
N LEU A 203 2.63 -11.44 9.34
CA LEU A 203 2.32 -11.84 7.97
C LEU A 203 2.78 -10.75 7.02
N SER A 204 3.65 -11.10 6.08
CA SER A 204 4.20 -10.16 5.12
C SER A 204 4.13 -10.69 3.68
N GLN A 205 3.83 -9.78 2.76
CA GLN A 205 3.64 -10.10 1.34
C GLN A 205 4.96 -10.44 0.66
N ASP A 206 6.04 -9.74 1.01
CA ASP A 206 7.38 -9.94 0.44
C ASP A 206 8.49 -9.57 1.44
N ALA A 207 9.73 -9.91 1.09
CA ALA A 207 10.93 -9.59 1.86
C ALA A 207 11.95 -8.73 1.08
N VAL A 208 11.58 -8.23 -0.11
CA VAL A 208 12.51 -7.59 -1.06
C VAL A 208 12.20 -6.11 -1.33
N SER A 209 10.95 -5.68 -1.23
CA SER A 209 10.60 -4.27 -1.34
C SER A 209 10.95 -3.51 -0.06
N ALA A 210 11.44 -2.29 -0.19
CA ALA A 210 11.88 -1.49 0.96
C ALA A 210 10.73 -1.17 1.93
N SER A 211 9.52 -0.85 1.42
CA SER A 211 8.38 -0.51 2.26
C SER A 211 7.91 -1.70 3.11
N VAL A 212 7.70 -2.86 2.49
CA VAL A 212 7.19 -4.06 3.19
C VAL A 212 8.24 -4.64 4.13
N SER A 213 9.51 -4.75 3.69
CA SER A 213 10.62 -5.17 4.54
C SER A 213 10.83 -4.25 5.74
N GLY A 214 10.71 -2.93 5.54
CA GLY A 214 10.82 -1.95 6.62
C GLY A 214 9.71 -2.11 7.66
N ARG A 215 8.46 -2.36 7.23
CA ARG A 215 7.34 -2.64 8.14
C ARG A 215 7.56 -3.92 8.94
N THR A 216 7.99 -4.99 8.28
CA THR A 216 8.32 -6.25 8.95
C THR A 216 9.45 -6.04 9.97
N THR A 217 10.53 -5.34 9.59
CA THR A 217 11.66 -5.03 10.47
C THR A 217 11.23 -4.23 11.70
N GLY A 218 10.47 -3.16 11.49
CA GLY A 218 10.01 -2.29 12.57
C GLY A 218 9.13 -3.01 13.57
N PHE A 219 8.15 -3.79 13.08
CA PHE A 219 7.28 -4.58 13.94
C PHE A 219 8.06 -5.65 14.72
N VAL A 220 8.86 -6.46 14.03
CA VAL A 220 9.60 -7.58 14.65
C VAL A 220 10.58 -7.08 15.71
N ASN A 221 11.34 -6.02 15.41
CA ASN A 221 12.32 -5.47 16.34
C ASN A 221 11.66 -4.90 17.60
N GLU A 222 10.60 -4.11 17.47
CA GLU A 222 9.90 -3.54 18.63
C GLU A 222 9.16 -4.62 19.40
N MET A 223 8.49 -5.57 18.71
CA MET A 223 7.80 -6.68 19.38
C MET A 223 8.78 -7.57 20.15
N ALA A 224 9.96 -7.87 19.60
CA ALA A 224 11.00 -8.62 20.30
C ALA A 224 11.49 -7.89 21.55
N LYS A 225 11.73 -6.59 21.45
CA LYS A 225 12.13 -5.75 22.58
C LYS A 225 11.06 -5.72 23.67
N ILE A 226 9.79 -5.59 23.30
CA ILE A 226 8.66 -5.66 24.24
C ILE A 226 8.59 -7.05 24.90
N ALA A 227 8.63 -8.12 24.10
CA ALA A 227 8.55 -9.50 24.58
C ALA A 227 9.68 -9.85 25.56
N GLU A 228 10.90 -9.36 25.31
CA GLU A 228 12.04 -9.52 26.23
C GLU A 228 11.81 -8.90 27.61
N THR A 229 10.92 -7.91 27.77
CA THR A 229 10.55 -7.36 29.06
C THR A 229 9.71 -8.32 29.90
N TYR A 230 8.98 -9.24 29.28
CA TYR A 230 8.15 -10.25 29.92
C TYR A 230 8.89 -11.59 30.11
N GLN A 231 9.68 -11.99 29.09
CA GLN A 231 10.40 -13.27 29.07
C GLN A 231 11.88 -13.07 28.67
N PRO A 232 12.72 -12.52 29.56
CA PRO A 232 14.10 -12.19 29.26
C PRO A 232 14.93 -13.40 28.82
N GLY A 233 15.58 -13.30 27.65
CA GLY A 233 16.40 -14.34 27.06
C GLY A 233 15.62 -15.56 26.52
N LYS A 234 14.28 -15.45 26.41
CA LYS A 234 13.38 -16.52 25.96
C LYS A 234 12.54 -16.12 24.76
N VAL A 235 12.98 -15.14 23.99
CA VAL A 235 12.29 -14.65 22.81
C VAL A 235 13.04 -15.06 21.54
N SER A 236 12.39 -15.89 20.71
CA SER A 236 12.87 -16.23 19.36
C SER A 236 12.17 -15.39 18.30
N ILE A 237 12.87 -15.12 17.20
CA ILE A 237 12.30 -14.67 15.94
C ILE A 237 12.54 -15.78 14.93
N GLU A 238 11.48 -16.30 14.32
CA GLU A 238 11.55 -17.48 13.46
C GLU A 238 10.81 -17.25 12.13
N GLY A 239 10.82 -18.23 11.24
CA GLY A 239 10.05 -18.25 9.99
C GLY A 239 10.79 -17.71 8.77
N HIS A 240 11.65 -16.70 8.89
CA HIS A 240 12.39 -16.16 7.74
C HIS A 240 13.82 -15.73 8.09
N ALA A 241 14.80 -16.22 7.31
CA ALA A 241 16.24 -16.04 7.56
C ALA A 241 16.70 -14.58 7.72
N LYS A 242 16.05 -13.64 7.04
CA LYS A 242 16.40 -12.19 7.11
C LYS A 242 16.25 -11.60 8.52
N TRP A 243 15.32 -12.13 9.33
CA TRP A 243 15.03 -11.62 10.68
C TRP A 243 15.30 -12.64 11.78
N GLU A 244 15.71 -13.87 11.42
CA GLU A 244 15.84 -14.98 12.35
C GLU A 244 16.81 -14.69 13.50
N LYS A 245 16.35 -14.93 14.74
CA LYS A 245 17.11 -14.92 15.97
C LYS A 245 16.58 -16.02 16.87
N LYS A 246 17.22 -17.19 16.87
CA LYS A 246 16.80 -18.33 17.69
C LYS A 246 17.43 -18.34 19.07
N VAL A 247 16.65 -18.72 20.05
CA VAL A 247 17.10 -19.04 21.40
C VAL A 247 16.67 -20.47 21.76
N ASP A 248 17.38 -21.10 22.67
CA ASP A 248 17.03 -22.43 23.17
C ASP A 248 15.77 -22.38 24.04
N ALA A 249 14.81 -23.23 23.76
CA ALA A 249 13.55 -23.35 24.48
C ALA A 249 12.85 -21.98 24.72
N PRO A 250 12.42 -21.31 23.62
CA PRO A 250 11.76 -20.02 23.69
C PRO A 250 10.41 -20.13 24.42
N ALA A 251 10.05 -19.10 25.16
CA ALA A 251 8.71 -18.93 25.72
C ALA A 251 7.83 -18.06 24.81
N ILE A 252 8.44 -17.16 24.02
CA ILE A 252 7.74 -16.35 23.03
C ILE A 252 8.44 -16.52 21.67
N ILE A 253 7.64 -16.76 20.64
CA ILE A 253 8.11 -16.86 19.26
C ILE A 253 7.41 -15.78 18.43
N ILE A 254 8.21 -14.91 17.81
CA ILE A 254 7.72 -13.98 16.78
C ILE A 254 7.92 -14.67 15.44
N GLU A 255 6.82 -15.14 14.86
CA GLU A 255 6.84 -15.91 13.62
C GLU A 255 6.65 -14.98 12.42
N VAL A 256 7.65 -14.93 11.54
CA VAL A 256 7.62 -14.12 10.30
C VAL A 256 7.23 -15.00 9.13
N ALA A 257 5.97 -14.93 8.73
CA ALA A 257 5.42 -15.64 7.60
C ALA A 257 5.46 -14.77 6.34
N ILE A 258 6.32 -15.12 5.40
CA ILE A 258 6.41 -14.46 4.09
C ILE A 258 5.70 -15.33 3.05
N SER A 259 4.83 -14.73 2.23
CA SER A 259 4.20 -15.48 1.14
C SER A 259 5.22 -15.80 0.03
N ALA A 260 5.00 -16.93 -0.67
CA ALA A 260 5.89 -17.34 -1.75
C ALA A 260 5.79 -16.39 -2.97
N THR A 261 4.63 -15.79 -3.19
CA THR A 261 4.38 -14.75 -4.20
C THR A 261 3.43 -13.70 -3.64
N THR A 262 3.29 -12.55 -4.30
CA THR A 262 2.36 -11.49 -3.88
C THR A 262 0.90 -11.76 -4.26
N GLU A 263 0.62 -12.90 -4.90
CA GLU A 263 -0.72 -13.32 -5.26
C GLU A 263 -1.58 -13.62 -4.02
N ALA A 264 -2.85 -13.19 -4.03
CA ALA A 264 -3.75 -13.31 -2.88
C ALA A 264 -3.87 -14.73 -2.32
N THR A 265 -3.88 -15.76 -3.18
CA THR A 265 -3.91 -17.18 -2.79
C THR A 265 -2.63 -17.65 -2.11
N SER A 266 -1.48 -17.11 -2.51
CA SER A 266 -0.19 -17.39 -1.89
C SER A 266 -0.13 -16.76 -0.49
N VAL A 267 -0.58 -15.53 -0.35
CA VAL A 267 -0.66 -14.83 0.94
C VAL A 267 -1.66 -15.52 1.87
N GLN A 268 -2.82 -15.95 1.35
CA GLN A 268 -3.80 -16.75 2.11
C GLN A 268 -3.18 -18.06 2.62
N THR A 269 -2.34 -18.72 1.83
CA THR A 269 -1.64 -19.95 2.23
C THR A 269 -0.67 -19.67 3.39
N ALA A 270 0.10 -18.59 3.32
CA ALA A 270 0.99 -18.17 4.40
C ALA A 270 0.20 -17.81 5.67
N ALA A 271 -0.93 -17.11 5.53
CA ALA A 271 -1.84 -16.81 6.63
C ALA A 271 -2.41 -18.08 7.31
N ASN A 272 -2.86 -19.08 6.51
CA ASN A 272 -3.34 -20.35 7.03
C ASN A 272 -2.26 -21.11 7.81
N SER A 273 -1.01 -21.10 7.31
CA SER A 273 0.12 -21.73 8.00
C SER A 273 0.37 -21.06 9.35
N LEU A 274 0.36 -19.72 9.39
CA LEU A 274 0.53 -18.96 10.61
C LEU A 274 -0.63 -19.18 11.60
N LEU A 275 -1.88 -19.16 11.12
CA LEU A 275 -3.07 -19.45 11.92
C LEU A 275 -3.06 -20.87 12.51
N GLY A 276 -2.46 -21.84 11.79
CA GLY A 276 -2.25 -23.21 12.26
C GLY A 276 -1.34 -23.32 13.48
N MET A 277 -0.49 -22.31 13.74
CA MET A 277 0.35 -22.21 14.93
C MET A 277 -0.36 -21.66 16.17
N ASN A 278 -1.66 -21.30 16.03
CA ASN A 278 -2.49 -20.74 17.10
C ASN A 278 -1.91 -19.46 17.73
N PRO A 279 -1.60 -18.42 16.94
CA PRO A 279 -1.03 -17.18 17.45
C PRO A 279 -2.03 -16.41 18.33
N VAL A 280 -1.50 -15.66 19.32
CA VAL A 280 -2.32 -14.73 20.12
C VAL A 280 -2.58 -13.42 19.39
N ALA A 281 -1.65 -13.02 18.52
CA ALA A 281 -1.76 -11.80 17.72
C ALA A 281 -1.09 -11.97 16.35
N ILE A 282 -1.60 -11.26 15.34
CA ILE A 282 -1.02 -11.20 13.99
C ILE A 282 -0.96 -9.75 13.51
N PHE A 283 0.21 -9.33 13.06
CA PHE A 283 0.40 -8.10 12.30
C PHE A 283 0.47 -8.41 10.80
N CYS A 284 -0.30 -7.68 9.99
CA CYS A 284 -0.29 -7.76 8.52
C CYS A 284 0.41 -6.52 7.95
N SER A 285 1.51 -6.71 7.22
CA SER A 285 2.45 -5.65 6.85
C SER A 285 1.96 -4.66 5.79
N ASN A 286 0.93 -5.04 4.99
CA ASN A 286 0.38 -4.21 3.91
C ASN A 286 -1.01 -4.68 3.48
N GLU A 287 -1.63 -3.98 2.52
CA GLU A 287 -2.95 -4.32 1.97
C GLU A 287 -3.02 -5.77 1.46
N GLY A 288 -1.99 -6.25 0.75
CA GLY A 288 -1.94 -7.62 0.25
C GLY A 288 -1.92 -8.66 1.37
N ALA A 289 -1.15 -8.42 2.44
CA ALA A 289 -1.13 -9.27 3.62
C ALA A 289 -2.49 -9.31 4.33
N VAL A 290 -3.14 -8.14 4.46
CA VAL A 290 -4.49 -8.03 5.04
C VAL A 290 -5.50 -8.80 4.20
N THR A 291 -5.50 -8.62 2.89
CA THR A 291 -6.44 -9.31 1.98
C THR A 291 -6.30 -10.82 2.05
N GLY A 292 -5.07 -11.34 2.04
CA GLY A 292 -4.80 -12.76 2.17
C GLY A 292 -5.19 -13.31 3.55
N PHE A 293 -4.95 -12.55 4.61
CA PHE A 293 -5.39 -12.91 5.97
C PHE A 293 -6.92 -12.97 6.06
N LEU A 294 -7.64 -11.96 5.54
CA LEU A 294 -9.10 -11.95 5.52
C LEU A 294 -9.67 -13.16 4.78
N ALA A 295 -9.11 -13.52 3.64
CA ALA A 295 -9.52 -14.72 2.91
C ALA A 295 -9.26 -16.02 3.69
N ALA A 296 -8.27 -16.05 4.60
CA ALA A 296 -7.97 -17.19 5.46
C ALA A 296 -8.92 -17.33 6.66
N VAL A 297 -9.63 -16.25 7.03
CA VAL A 297 -10.55 -16.18 8.18
C VAL A 297 -11.99 -15.88 7.74
N SER A 298 -12.41 -16.41 6.58
CA SER A 298 -13.77 -16.28 6.04
C SER A 298 -14.24 -14.83 5.98
N ASP A 299 -13.43 -13.94 5.42
CA ASP A 299 -13.65 -12.48 5.38
C ASP A 299 -13.90 -11.84 6.78
N GLY A 300 -13.36 -12.47 7.83
CA GLY A 300 -13.47 -12.01 9.22
C GLY A 300 -14.55 -12.70 10.05
N GLU A 301 -15.40 -13.53 9.46
CA GLU A 301 -16.44 -14.27 10.20
C GLU A 301 -15.85 -15.15 11.30
N ASP A 302 -14.70 -15.78 11.04
CA ASP A 302 -14.01 -16.63 12.01
C ASP A 302 -13.39 -15.86 13.20
N LEU A 303 -13.31 -14.54 13.14
CA LEU A 303 -12.83 -13.66 14.22
C LEU A 303 -13.97 -13.19 15.15
N ALA A 304 -15.21 -13.35 14.72
CA ALA A 304 -16.38 -12.95 15.50
C ALA A 304 -16.54 -13.81 16.77
N GLU A 305 -17.37 -13.35 17.71
CA GLU A 305 -17.70 -14.11 18.91
C GLU A 305 -18.26 -15.50 18.56
N GLY A 306 -17.62 -16.54 19.10
CA GLY A 306 -17.94 -17.94 18.77
C GLY A 306 -17.29 -18.46 17.47
N GLY A 307 -16.60 -17.64 16.72
CA GLY A 307 -15.81 -18.05 15.55
C GLY A 307 -14.53 -18.80 15.93
N LYS A 308 -13.93 -19.47 14.96
CA LYS A 308 -12.75 -20.35 15.17
C LYS A 308 -11.56 -19.61 15.78
N TYR A 309 -11.40 -18.33 15.47
CA TYR A 309 -10.30 -17.48 15.90
C TYR A 309 -10.80 -16.32 16.77
N ALA A 310 -11.94 -16.50 17.45
CA ALA A 310 -12.43 -15.51 18.40
C ALA A 310 -11.37 -15.25 19.48
N GLY A 311 -10.99 -13.99 19.67
CA GLY A 311 -9.94 -13.60 20.63
C GLY A 311 -8.55 -13.40 20.00
N LEU A 312 -8.33 -13.77 18.73
CA LEU A 312 -7.12 -13.41 18.01
C LEU A 312 -7.06 -11.89 17.82
N VAL A 313 -5.95 -11.28 18.24
CA VAL A 313 -5.71 -9.84 18.06
C VAL A 313 -5.04 -9.61 16.72
N VAL A 314 -5.60 -8.75 15.87
CA VAL A 314 -5.05 -8.49 14.55
C VAL A 314 -4.85 -7.00 14.32
N ALA A 315 -3.72 -6.65 13.71
CA ALA A 315 -3.45 -5.29 13.22
C ALA A 315 -2.98 -5.32 11.77
N GLY A 316 -3.48 -4.41 10.94
CA GLY A 316 -3.03 -4.21 9.58
C GLY A 316 -2.40 -2.84 9.40
N PHE A 317 -1.50 -2.73 8.44
CA PHE A 317 -0.79 -1.47 8.18
C PHE A 317 -1.64 -0.49 7.34
N ASP A 318 -2.49 -0.97 6.45
CA ASP A 318 -3.31 -0.19 5.52
C ASP A 318 -4.82 -0.22 5.85
N ASP A 319 -5.58 0.80 5.39
CA ASP A 319 -6.96 1.14 5.85
C ASP A 319 -8.06 0.10 5.55
N GLN A 320 -7.83 -0.91 4.74
CA GLN A 320 -8.89 -1.81 4.28
C GLN A 320 -9.53 -2.66 5.38
N ILE A 321 -8.85 -2.79 6.52
CA ILE A 321 -9.39 -3.49 7.69
C ILE A 321 -10.58 -2.74 8.26
N ASP A 322 -10.54 -1.40 8.33
CA ASP A 322 -11.59 -0.59 8.96
C ASP A 322 -12.97 -0.71 8.28
N GLN A 323 -13.03 -0.88 6.95
CA GLN A 323 -14.31 -0.91 6.24
C GLN A 323 -15.06 -2.24 6.40
N LYS A 324 -14.35 -3.37 6.51
CA LYS A 324 -14.97 -4.70 6.64
C LYS A 324 -15.25 -5.11 8.10
N PHE A 325 -14.47 -4.60 9.06
CA PHE A 325 -14.55 -4.98 10.47
C PHE A 325 -15.41 -4.10 11.36
N HIS A 326 -15.93 -2.97 10.89
CA HIS A 326 -16.95 -2.21 11.63
C HIS A 326 -18.23 -3.00 11.93
N ALA A 327 -18.44 -4.11 11.24
CA ALA A 327 -19.56 -5.04 11.51
C ALA A 327 -19.29 -6.01 12.67
N CYS A 328 -18.03 -6.20 13.10
CA CYS A 328 -17.66 -7.10 14.20
C CYS A 328 -17.33 -6.29 15.46
N HIS A 329 -18.30 -6.17 16.36
CA HIS A 329 -18.30 -5.25 17.51
C HIS A 329 -17.22 -5.47 18.59
N GLN A 330 -16.26 -6.41 18.46
CA GLN A 330 -15.30 -6.71 19.53
C GLN A 330 -13.82 -6.78 19.12
N THR A 331 -13.47 -6.81 17.83
CA THR A 331 -12.08 -6.73 17.41
C THR A 331 -11.65 -5.27 17.32
N ARG A 332 -10.84 -4.79 18.27
CA ARG A 332 -10.32 -3.42 18.30
C ARG A 332 -9.21 -3.29 17.25
N PHE A 333 -9.54 -2.82 16.04
CA PHE A 333 -8.57 -2.50 14.99
C PHE A 333 -8.06 -1.07 15.12
N TRP A 334 -6.74 -0.88 15.00
CA TRP A 334 -6.06 0.39 15.22
C TRP A 334 -5.38 0.94 13.94
N THR A 335 -6.06 0.87 12.79
CA THR A 335 -5.50 1.35 11.51
C THR A 335 -5.54 2.87 11.34
N ARG A 336 -6.43 3.56 12.02
CA ARG A 336 -6.65 5.02 11.87
C ARG A 336 -5.52 5.90 12.42
N TRP A 337 -4.61 5.34 13.25
CA TRP A 337 -3.62 6.12 13.98
C TRP A 337 -2.29 6.33 13.23
N ALA A 338 -1.87 5.42 12.39
CA ALA A 338 -0.62 5.52 11.64
C ALA A 338 -0.66 6.65 10.59
N LYS A 339 -1.81 6.87 9.94
CA LYS A 339 -1.99 7.95 8.94
C LYS A 339 -2.12 9.35 9.54
N THR A 340 -2.75 9.51 10.71
CA THR A 340 -3.02 10.84 11.28
C THR A 340 -1.82 11.51 11.95
N ARG A 341 -0.79 10.78 12.34
CA ARG A 341 0.42 11.36 12.96
C ARG A 341 1.62 11.51 12.04
N CYS A 342 1.67 10.83 10.90
CA CYS A 342 2.75 11.03 9.91
C CYS A 342 2.59 12.32 9.07
N PHE A 343 1.37 12.81 8.88
CA PHE A 343 1.10 14.03 8.08
C PHE A 343 1.60 15.35 8.67
N PRO A 344 1.65 15.60 9.99
CA PRO A 344 2.18 16.86 10.52
C PRO A 344 3.71 17.00 10.36
N ALA A 345 4.44 15.91 10.25
CA ALA A 345 5.91 15.95 10.09
C ALA A 345 6.33 16.36 8.67
N LEU A 346 5.56 16.00 7.64
CA LEU A 346 5.82 16.40 6.25
C LEU A 346 5.61 17.90 5.99
N ARG A 347 4.77 18.59 6.79
CA ARG A 347 4.59 20.06 6.67
C ARG A 347 5.74 20.89 7.24
N ARG A 348 6.66 20.31 8.01
CA ARG A 348 7.76 21.05 8.65
C ARG A 348 9.14 20.87 8.00
N SER A 349 9.26 20.01 7.01
CA SER A 349 10.55 19.71 6.36
C SER A 349 10.68 20.13 4.89
N CYS A 350 9.66 20.81 4.33
CA CYS A 350 9.82 21.52 3.06
C CYS A 350 9.94 23.03 3.37
N PRO A 351 11.14 23.62 3.33
CA PRO A 351 11.24 25.08 3.14
C PRO A 351 10.67 25.38 1.76
N ALA A 352 9.83 26.40 1.68
CA ALA A 352 9.27 26.92 0.44
C ALA A 352 10.39 27.17 -0.59
N PHE A 353 10.23 26.58 -1.76
CA PHE A 353 10.85 27.06 -2.99
C PHE A 353 9.82 27.90 -3.72
#